data_838772d0a9818365f70d75905f653a80
#
_entry.id   838772d0a9818365f70d75905f653a80
#
_cell.length_a   1.000
_cell.length_b   1.000
_cell.length_c   1.000
_cell.angle_alpha   90.00
_cell.angle_beta   90.00
_cell.angle_gamma   90.00
#
_symmetry.space_group_name_H-M   'P 1'
#
loop_
_entity.id
_entity.type
_entity.pdbx_description
1 polymer ?
#
loop_
_entity_poly.entity_id
_entity_poly.type
_entity_poly.pdbx_seq_one_letter_code
_entity_poly.pdbx_strand_id
1 'polypeptide(L)'
;MPGPVKIAVVGGGYGAKIPLPVYAELDQFEPVAVWSRRAERARELATKFRLQLGTDDLNELLGHAELEAVHVAGPVSSHAEVAIAAARRGLHVLCEKPLATNLDEARAVVAAIEAAGVAGAVNYGRRMQATRTRLLELVREVVGRPRMVSISLVHSDHAQADSRPFTWVQDRSMGGGRLQGYGVHDLDLLLAAFGEVQEVAAATEVGVGERRAKDGTQHAVTAEDAYAILIRFRGGGLGHVSLTSTARHARGDVVEIHGEGGTVRLDADNRLWWGRAGEELESEGPLQASSKDAFEQVARNFHAAIRDGAPPDPSLHEGLRVQALLDAVHVADAERRWVAPQPVDAKD
;
A
#
# COMPACT_ATOMS: atom_id res chain seq x y z
N MET A 1 -29.24 14.63 6.39
CA MET A 1 -27.85 14.13 6.32
C MET A 1 -27.38 14.32 4.89
N PRO A 2 -26.13 14.70 4.61
CA PRO A 2 -25.64 14.71 3.23
C PRO A 2 -25.77 13.32 2.61
N GLY A 3 -26.03 13.25 1.30
CA GLY A 3 -26.15 12.00 0.57
C GLY A 3 -24.82 11.20 0.50
N PRO A 4 -24.82 10.00 -0.10
CA PRO A 4 -23.61 9.21 -0.31
C PRO A 4 -22.58 10.01 -1.12
N VAL A 5 -21.28 9.74 -0.90
CA VAL A 5 -20.21 10.35 -1.69
C VAL A 5 -20.19 9.75 -3.08
N LYS A 6 -20.37 10.57 -4.12
CA LYS A 6 -20.30 10.14 -5.52
C LYS A 6 -18.83 9.97 -5.92
N ILE A 7 -18.44 8.73 -6.19
CA ILE A 7 -17.03 8.35 -6.39
C ILE A 7 -16.78 7.70 -7.74
N ALA A 8 -15.65 8.02 -8.35
CA ALA A 8 -15.14 7.31 -9.52
C ALA A 8 -13.91 6.46 -9.16
N VAL A 9 -13.74 5.34 -9.87
CA VAL A 9 -12.54 4.50 -9.74
C VAL A 9 -11.71 4.58 -11.02
N VAL A 10 -10.46 5.02 -10.88
CA VAL A 10 -9.49 5.08 -11.97
C VAL A 10 -8.61 3.84 -11.93
N GLY A 11 -9.00 2.78 -12.65
CA GLY A 11 -8.27 1.52 -12.72
C GLY A 11 -9.16 0.29 -12.87
N GLY A 12 -9.18 -0.31 -14.05
CA GLY A 12 -9.99 -1.51 -14.38
C GLY A 12 -9.42 -2.84 -13.88
N GLY A 13 -8.28 -2.82 -13.16
CA GLY A 13 -7.61 -3.99 -12.59
C GLY A 13 -7.99 -4.25 -11.13
N TYR A 14 -7.14 -3.83 -10.20
CA TYR A 14 -7.37 -3.94 -8.75
C TYR A 14 -8.63 -3.17 -8.33
N GLY A 15 -8.81 -1.94 -8.84
CA GLY A 15 -9.97 -1.11 -8.55
C GLY A 15 -11.31 -1.80 -8.83
N ALA A 16 -11.36 -2.65 -9.86
CA ALA A 16 -12.55 -3.42 -10.18
C ALA A 16 -12.74 -4.69 -9.34
N LYS A 17 -11.71 -5.17 -8.65
CA LYS A 17 -11.76 -6.41 -7.85
C LYS A 17 -12.17 -6.20 -6.40
N ILE A 18 -11.70 -5.13 -5.79
CA ILE A 18 -11.94 -4.82 -4.37
C ILE A 18 -12.65 -3.48 -4.21
N PRO A 19 -12.11 -2.31 -4.65
CA PRO A 19 -12.75 -1.02 -4.43
C PRO A 19 -14.17 -0.89 -4.97
N LEU A 20 -14.40 -1.15 -6.24
CA LEU A 20 -15.73 -1.01 -6.84
C LEU A 20 -16.81 -1.87 -6.16
N PRO A 21 -16.61 -3.19 -5.89
CA PRO A 21 -17.55 -3.98 -5.11
C PRO A 21 -17.85 -3.40 -3.73
N VAL A 22 -16.80 -2.96 -3.02
CA VAL A 22 -16.97 -2.39 -1.67
C VAL A 22 -17.77 -1.09 -1.73
N TYR A 23 -17.44 -0.17 -2.63
CA TYR A 23 -18.21 1.07 -2.79
C TYR A 23 -19.67 0.81 -3.17
N ALA A 24 -19.96 -0.22 -3.97
CA ALA A 24 -21.31 -0.58 -4.35
C ALA A 24 -22.13 -1.22 -3.21
N GLU A 25 -21.47 -1.73 -2.17
CA GLU A 25 -22.09 -2.34 -0.99
C GLU A 25 -22.24 -1.37 0.19
N LEU A 26 -21.46 -0.26 0.22
CA LEU A 26 -21.45 0.71 1.29
C LEU A 26 -22.46 1.85 1.03
N ASP A 27 -23.44 2.01 1.91
CA ASP A 27 -24.44 3.11 1.83
C ASP A 27 -23.82 4.52 1.85
N GLN A 28 -22.58 4.64 2.33
CA GLN A 28 -21.82 5.90 2.36
C GLN A 28 -21.34 6.35 0.98
N PHE A 29 -21.30 5.47 -0.01
CA PHE A 29 -20.77 5.76 -1.34
C PHE A 29 -21.76 5.42 -2.46
N GLU A 30 -21.68 6.20 -3.52
CA GLU A 30 -22.34 5.93 -4.80
C GLU A 30 -21.25 5.92 -5.89
N PRO A 31 -20.80 4.72 -6.35
CA PRO A 31 -19.88 4.68 -7.47
C PRO A 31 -20.62 5.09 -8.75
N VAL A 32 -20.17 6.20 -9.39
CA VAL A 32 -20.84 6.78 -10.57
C VAL A 32 -20.05 6.56 -11.86
N ALA A 33 -18.74 6.40 -11.79
CA ALA A 33 -17.90 6.28 -12.98
C ALA A 33 -16.70 5.35 -12.78
N VAL A 34 -16.20 4.80 -13.90
CA VAL A 34 -14.95 4.02 -13.93
C VAL A 34 -14.13 4.38 -15.16
N TRP A 35 -12.83 4.57 -14.93
CA TRP A 35 -11.85 4.70 -16.01
C TRP A 35 -11.05 3.40 -16.17
N SER A 36 -10.78 3.05 -17.42
CA SER A 36 -9.82 1.99 -17.75
C SER A 36 -9.13 2.35 -19.07
N ARG A 37 -7.81 2.13 -19.16
CA ARG A 37 -7.04 2.32 -20.39
C ARG A 37 -7.63 1.63 -21.64
N ARG A 38 -8.49 0.62 -21.45
CA ARG A 38 -9.26 -0.04 -22.51
C ARG A 38 -10.71 0.35 -22.38
N ALA A 39 -11.23 1.11 -23.38
CA ALA A 39 -12.62 1.58 -23.43
C ALA A 39 -13.64 0.45 -23.27
N GLU A 40 -13.41 -0.70 -23.92
CA GLU A 40 -14.27 -1.88 -23.78
C GLU A 40 -14.37 -2.33 -22.32
N ARG A 41 -13.22 -2.43 -21.62
CA ARG A 41 -13.18 -2.81 -20.21
C ARG A 41 -13.88 -1.81 -19.31
N ALA A 42 -13.77 -0.51 -19.58
CA ALA A 42 -14.50 0.51 -18.84
C ALA A 42 -16.03 0.35 -19.00
N ARG A 43 -16.48 0.13 -20.24
CA ARG A 43 -17.92 -0.11 -20.53
C ARG A 43 -18.46 -1.39 -19.89
N GLU A 44 -17.70 -2.49 -19.93
CA GLU A 44 -18.06 -3.73 -19.24
C GLU A 44 -18.25 -3.50 -17.73
N LEU A 45 -17.33 -2.77 -17.09
CA LEU A 45 -17.41 -2.48 -15.68
C LEU A 45 -18.58 -1.55 -15.36
N ALA A 46 -18.80 -0.51 -16.16
CA ALA A 46 -19.94 0.38 -16.00
C ALA A 46 -21.27 -0.40 -16.07
N THR A 47 -21.42 -1.28 -17.05
CA THR A 47 -22.60 -2.16 -17.15
C THR A 47 -22.73 -3.08 -15.94
N LYS A 48 -21.63 -3.75 -15.52
CA LYS A 48 -21.64 -4.70 -14.41
C LYS A 48 -22.04 -4.05 -13.08
N PHE A 49 -21.53 -2.84 -12.80
CA PHE A 49 -21.79 -2.12 -11.56
C PHE A 49 -22.86 -1.04 -11.68
N ARG A 50 -23.55 -0.95 -12.83
CA ARG A 50 -24.62 0.02 -13.13
C ARG A 50 -24.18 1.47 -12.95
N LEU A 51 -22.93 1.77 -13.37
CA LEU A 51 -22.35 3.12 -13.30
C LEU A 51 -22.89 4.00 -14.42
N GLN A 52 -22.92 5.30 -14.22
CA GLN A 52 -23.35 6.28 -15.21
C GLN A 52 -22.34 6.42 -16.36
N LEU A 53 -21.03 6.25 -16.08
CA LEU A 53 -19.96 6.42 -17.05
C LEU A 53 -18.90 5.31 -16.96
N GLY A 54 -18.50 4.76 -18.10
CA GLY A 54 -17.34 3.90 -18.28
C GLY A 54 -16.53 4.37 -19.48
N THR A 55 -15.34 4.99 -19.23
CA THR A 55 -14.55 5.66 -20.25
C THR A 55 -13.06 5.34 -20.18
N ASP A 56 -12.34 5.57 -21.26
CA ASP A 56 -10.88 5.61 -21.35
C ASP A 56 -10.31 7.04 -21.48
N ASP A 57 -11.19 8.05 -21.48
CA ASP A 57 -10.82 9.46 -21.36
C ASP A 57 -10.85 9.90 -19.88
N LEU A 58 -9.68 10.20 -19.34
CA LEU A 58 -9.54 10.65 -17.96
C LEU A 58 -10.18 12.04 -17.73
N ASN A 59 -10.14 12.92 -18.73
CA ASN A 59 -10.74 14.25 -18.62
C ASN A 59 -12.26 14.18 -18.59
N GLU A 60 -12.85 13.30 -19.40
CA GLU A 60 -14.28 13.02 -19.36
C GLU A 60 -14.70 12.51 -17.98
N LEU A 61 -13.97 11.53 -17.42
CA LEU A 61 -14.26 11.00 -16.08
C LEU A 61 -14.16 12.08 -15.01
N LEU A 62 -13.04 12.83 -14.97
CA LEU A 62 -12.80 13.86 -13.95
C LEU A 62 -13.70 15.09 -14.11
N GLY A 63 -14.33 15.27 -15.28
CA GLY A 63 -15.30 16.32 -15.58
C GLY A 63 -16.75 15.91 -15.31
N HIS A 64 -17.01 14.71 -14.81
CA HIS A 64 -18.38 14.24 -14.55
C HIS A 64 -19.06 15.12 -13.49
N ALA A 65 -20.24 15.68 -13.85
CA ALA A 65 -20.85 16.78 -13.11
C ALA A 65 -21.22 16.49 -11.65
N GLU A 66 -21.44 15.23 -11.32
CA GLU A 66 -21.83 14.82 -9.96
C GLU A 66 -20.68 14.24 -9.13
N LEU A 67 -19.46 14.20 -9.69
CA LEU A 67 -18.34 13.55 -9.03
C LEU A 67 -17.82 14.37 -7.85
N GLU A 68 -17.65 13.75 -6.70
CA GLU A 68 -17.11 14.36 -5.48
C GLU A 68 -15.72 13.80 -5.13
N ALA A 69 -15.46 12.53 -5.45
CA ALA A 69 -14.22 11.85 -5.07
C ALA A 69 -13.70 10.91 -6.15
N VAL A 70 -12.40 10.67 -6.14
CA VAL A 70 -11.72 9.74 -7.03
C VAL A 70 -10.89 8.75 -6.22
N HIS A 71 -11.02 7.46 -6.54
CA HIS A 71 -10.09 6.43 -6.10
C HIS A 71 -9.09 6.13 -7.22
N VAL A 72 -7.83 6.48 -7.02
CA VAL A 72 -6.73 6.24 -7.97
C VAL A 72 -6.18 4.84 -7.74
N ALA A 73 -6.48 3.90 -8.65
CA ALA A 73 -6.15 2.46 -8.54
C ALA A 73 -5.51 1.89 -9.82
N GLY A 74 -4.79 2.73 -10.54
CA GLY A 74 -4.02 2.39 -11.73
C GLY A 74 -2.64 1.80 -11.41
N PRO A 75 -1.75 1.67 -12.40
CA PRO A 75 -0.32 1.45 -12.17
C PRO A 75 0.30 2.63 -11.40
N VAL A 76 1.31 2.35 -10.58
CA VAL A 76 1.95 3.38 -9.71
C VAL A 76 2.41 4.59 -10.51
N SER A 77 2.95 4.38 -11.72
CA SER A 77 3.39 5.45 -12.63
C SER A 77 2.29 6.45 -13.03
N SER A 78 1.02 6.12 -12.80
CA SER A 78 -0.10 7.02 -13.09
C SER A 78 -0.67 7.73 -11.86
N HIS A 79 -0.24 7.34 -10.65
CA HIS A 79 -0.85 7.83 -9.42
C HIS A 79 -0.74 9.34 -9.27
N ALA A 80 0.46 9.88 -9.42
CA ALA A 80 0.70 11.31 -9.22
C ALA A 80 -0.08 12.17 -10.22
N GLU A 81 -0.03 11.85 -11.50
CA GLU A 81 -0.74 12.58 -12.54
C GLU A 81 -2.26 12.63 -12.26
N VAL A 82 -2.86 11.46 -11.99
CA VAL A 82 -4.30 11.35 -11.77
C VAL A 82 -4.72 12.05 -10.47
N ALA A 83 -3.98 11.84 -9.38
CA ALA A 83 -4.29 12.44 -8.08
C ALA A 83 -4.22 13.98 -8.12
N ILE A 84 -3.18 14.53 -8.75
CA ILE A 84 -3.02 15.99 -8.94
C ILE A 84 -4.13 16.55 -9.83
N ALA A 85 -4.46 15.85 -10.93
CA ALA A 85 -5.52 16.29 -11.84
C ALA A 85 -6.90 16.29 -11.17
N ALA A 86 -7.19 15.31 -10.32
CA ALA A 86 -8.40 15.22 -9.51
C ALA A 86 -8.46 16.35 -8.47
N ALA A 87 -7.39 16.54 -7.68
CA ALA A 87 -7.32 17.59 -6.66
C ALA A 87 -7.52 18.99 -7.24
N ARG A 88 -6.89 19.30 -8.38
CA ARG A 88 -7.07 20.58 -9.10
C ARG A 88 -8.50 20.85 -9.57
N ARG A 89 -9.34 19.84 -9.63
CA ARG A 89 -10.79 19.97 -9.92
C ARG A 89 -11.65 20.00 -8.66
N GLY A 90 -11.02 20.05 -7.47
CA GLY A 90 -11.73 20.06 -6.20
C GLY A 90 -12.28 18.71 -5.78
N LEU A 91 -11.80 17.61 -6.37
CA LEU A 91 -12.23 16.26 -6.03
C LEU A 91 -11.41 15.72 -4.85
N HIS A 92 -12.07 15.05 -3.91
CA HIS A 92 -11.41 14.29 -2.85
C HIS A 92 -10.67 13.09 -3.44
N VAL A 93 -9.51 12.72 -2.86
CA VAL A 93 -8.62 11.71 -3.45
C VAL A 93 -8.30 10.60 -2.47
N LEU A 94 -8.67 9.36 -2.79
CA LEU A 94 -8.07 8.16 -2.20
C LEU A 94 -7.09 7.58 -3.22
N CYS A 95 -5.82 7.48 -2.87
CA CYS A 95 -4.78 6.93 -3.75
C CYS A 95 -4.34 5.54 -3.30
N GLU A 96 -4.15 4.61 -4.24
CA GLU A 96 -3.48 3.35 -3.96
C GLU A 96 -2.02 3.55 -3.55
N LYS A 97 -1.50 2.57 -2.87
CA LYS A 97 -0.09 2.53 -2.44
C LYS A 97 0.80 1.88 -3.53
N PRO A 98 2.09 2.26 -3.59
CA PRO A 98 2.67 3.44 -2.98
C PRO A 98 2.07 4.71 -3.57
N LEU A 99 2.22 5.85 -2.87
CA LEU A 99 1.58 7.10 -3.27
C LEU A 99 2.01 7.59 -4.65
N ALA A 100 3.27 7.34 -5.02
CA ALA A 100 3.86 7.67 -6.30
C ALA A 100 5.06 6.76 -6.63
N THR A 101 5.77 7.02 -7.72
CA THR A 101 6.98 6.27 -8.10
C THR A 101 8.22 6.71 -7.33
N ASN A 102 8.21 7.93 -6.79
CA ASN A 102 9.29 8.54 -6.02
C ASN A 102 8.77 9.64 -5.07
N LEU A 103 9.64 10.11 -4.17
CA LEU A 103 9.27 11.07 -3.15
C LEU A 103 8.88 12.45 -3.71
N ASP A 104 9.49 12.91 -4.78
CA ASP A 104 9.18 14.23 -5.35
C ASP A 104 7.79 14.25 -5.98
N GLU A 105 7.41 13.18 -6.67
CA GLU A 105 6.03 12.98 -7.14
C GLU A 105 5.04 12.90 -5.97
N ALA A 106 5.38 12.15 -4.92
CA ALA A 106 4.53 12.02 -3.73
C ALA A 106 4.32 13.37 -3.03
N ARG A 107 5.39 14.18 -2.89
CA ARG A 107 5.29 15.57 -2.39
C ARG A 107 4.36 16.43 -3.26
N ALA A 108 4.47 16.31 -4.57
CA ALA A 108 3.60 17.07 -5.49
C ALA A 108 2.13 16.67 -5.35
N VAL A 109 1.83 15.39 -5.11
CA VAL A 109 0.47 14.90 -4.82
C VAL A 109 -0.06 15.52 -3.55
N VAL A 110 0.69 15.45 -2.44
CA VAL A 110 0.26 16.00 -1.15
C VAL A 110 0.03 17.50 -1.26
N ALA A 111 1.00 18.24 -1.82
CA ALA A 111 0.89 19.67 -2.01
C ALA A 111 -0.34 20.09 -2.85
N ALA A 112 -0.67 19.33 -3.90
CA ALA A 112 -1.83 19.61 -4.73
C ALA A 112 -3.15 19.39 -4.00
N ILE A 113 -3.25 18.32 -3.20
CA ILE A 113 -4.45 17.99 -2.41
C ILE A 113 -4.65 19.01 -1.29
N GLU A 114 -3.59 19.40 -0.57
CA GLU A 114 -3.63 20.41 0.48
C GLU A 114 -3.98 21.80 -0.08
N ALA A 115 -3.37 22.19 -1.20
CA ALA A 115 -3.67 23.47 -1.84
C ALA A 115 -5.11 23.56 -2.35
N ALA A 116 -5.71 22.45 -2.75
CA ALA A 116 -7.11 22.37 -3.14
C ALA A 116 -8.09 22.35 -1.94
N GLY A 117 -7.61 22.12 -0.72
CA GLY A 117 -8.44 22.01 0.50
C GLY A 117 -9.38 20.81 0.48
N VAL A 118 -9.03 19.74 -0.23
CA VAL A 118 -9.83 18.52 -0.35
C VAL A 118 -9.28 17.42 0.56
N ALA A 119 -10.13 16.47 0.96
CA ALA A 119 -9.70 15.31 1.71
C ALA A 119 -8.83 14.38 0.83
N GLY A 120 -7.71 13.91 1.39
CA GLY A 120 -6.81 12.99 0.75
C GLY A 120 -6.37 11.86 1.68
N ALA A 121 -6.34 10.63 1.16
CA ALA A 121 -5.90 9.45 1.89
C ALA A 121 -5.09 8.51 0.98
N VAL A 122 -4.27 7.63 1.59
CA VAL A 122 -3.56 6.57 0.87
C VAL A 122 -4.03 5.20 1.35
N ASN A 123 -4.15 4.21 0.44
CA ASN A 123 -4.67 2.88 0.78
C ASN A 123 -3.59 1.95 1.37
N TYR A 124 -3.15 2.18 2.60
CA TYR A 124 -2.41 1.17 3.37
C TYR A 124 -3.36 0.21 4.09
N GLY A 125 -4.39 -0.26 3.38
CA GLY A 125 -5.45 -1.12 3.93
C GLY A 125 -4.96 -2.37 4.65
N ARG A 126 -3.75 -2.89 4.32
CA ARG A 126 -3.21 -4.04 5.04
C ARG A 126 -3.03 -3.79 6.55
N ARG A 127 -2.79 -2.53 6.97
CA ARG A 127 -2.73 -2.12 8.38
C ARG A 127 -4.08 -2.31 9.08
N MET A 128 -5.19 -2.21 8.34
CA MET A 128 -6.56 -2.36 8.84
C MET A 128 -7.02 -3.83 8.93
N GLN A 129 -6.21 -4.80 8.54
CA GLN A 129 -6.51 -6.21 8.78
C GLN A 129 -6.50 -6.50 10.29
N ALA A 130 -7.47 -7.27 10.78
CA ALA A 130 -7.62 -7.56 12.21
C ALA A 130 -6.31 -8.06 12.87
N THR A 131 -5.54 -8.90 12.17
CA THR A 131 -4.23 -9.38 12.61
C THR A 131 -3.21 -8.27 12.80
N ARG A 132 -3.16 -7.29 11.86
CA ARG A 132 -2.19 -6.18 11.90
C ARG A 132 -2.61 -5.10 12.89
N THR A 133 -3.90 -4.81 12.98
CA THR A 133 -4.43 -3.89 14.00
C THR A 133 -4.14 -4.43 15.40
N ARG A 134 -4.45 -5.71 15.66
CA ARG A 134 -4.19 -6.35 16.95
C ARG A 134 -2.69 -6.44 17.26
N LEU A 135 -1.85 -6.71 16.25
CA LEU A 135 -0.40 -6.70 16.40
C LEU A 135 0.09 -5.31 16.86
N LEU A 136 -0.39 -4.22 16.24
CA LEU A 136 0.00 -2.86 16.64
C LEU A 136 -0.45 -2.50 18.07
N GLU A 137 -1.63 -2.95 18.50
CA GLU A 137 -2.09 -2.80 19.89
C GLU A 137 -1.13 -3.51 20.85
N LEU A 138 -0.85 -4.80 20.59
CA LEU A 138 0.06 -5.59 21.41
C LEU A 138 1.49 -5.02 21.45
N VAL A 139 1.99 -4.48 20.34
CA VAL A 139 3.29 -3.78 20.32
C VAL A 139 3.30 -2.61 21.29
N ARG A 140 2.25 -1.80 21.33
CA ARG A 140 2.14 -0.66 22.26
C ARG A 140 2.02 -1.10 23.72
N GLU A 141 1.32 -2.21 23.96
CA GLU A 141 1.03 -2.71 25.32
C GLU A 141 2.20 -3.50 25.93
N VAL A 142 2.95 -4.24 25.12
CA VAL A 142 3.86 -5.29 25.58
C VAL A 142 5.32 -5.00 25.27
N VAL A 143 5.65 -4.46 24.07
CA VAL A 143 7.03 -4.43 23.57
C VAL A 143 7.88 -3.36 24.25
N GLY A 144 7.34 -2.18 24.50
CA GLY A 144 8.12 -1.03 24.93
C GLY A 144 9.14 -0.59 23.87
N ARG A 145 10.36 -0.21 24.29
CA ARG A 145 11.41 0.18 23.33
C ARG A 145 11.85 -1.03 22.52
N PRO A 146 11.84 -0.95 21.17
CA PRO A 146 12.24 -2.06 20.33
C PRO A 146 13.75 -2.39 20.48
N ARG A 147 14.08 -3.67 20.44
CA ARG A 147 15.46 -4.18 20.40
C ARG A 147 15.76 -4.81 19.04
N MET A 148 14.87 -5.70 18.59
CA MET A 148 14.99 -6.38 17.31
C MET A 148 13.61 -6.58 16.70
N VAL A 149 13.49 -6.26 15.42
CA VAL A 149 12.29 -6.51 14.61
C VAL A 149 12.68 -7.37 13.41
N SER A 150 11.94 -8.43 13.17
CA SER A 150 12.14 -9.36 12.07
C SER A 150 10.84 -9.53 11.29
N ILE A 151 10.84 -9.19 10.00
CA ILE A 151 9.75 -9.50 9.08
C ILE A 151 10.31 -10.36 7.95
N SER A 152 9.78 -11.58 7.81
CA SER A 152 10.24 -12.54 6.82
C SER A 152 9.05 -13.12 6.05
N LEU A 153 9.03 -12.88 4.73
CA LEU A 153 7.98 -13.30 3.82
C LEU A 153 8.56 -14.28 2.80
N VAL A 154 8.07 -15.51 2.81
CA VAL A 154 8.54 -16.56 1.91
C VAL A 154 7.38 -17.07 1.07
N HIS A 155 7.30 -16.59 -0.16
CA HIS A 155 6.25 -16.89 -1.12
C HIS A 155 6.78 -17.68 -2.31
N SER A 156 5.87 -18.36 -3.04
CA SER A 156 6.19 -19.15 -4.23
C SER A 156 5.40 -18.74 -5.46
N ASP A 157 4.66 -17.64 -5.38
CA ASP A 157 3.74 -17.20 -6.43
C ASP A 157 4.44 -16.65 -7.69
N HIS A 158 5.75 -16.41 -7.61
CA HIS A 158 6.61 -16.01 -8.73
C HIS A 158 7.74 -17.02 -9.02
N ALA A 159 7.67 -18.23 -8.46
CA ALA A 159 8.76 -19.21 -8.46
C ALA A 159 9.20 -19.70 -9.84
N GLN A 160 8.37 -19.53 -10.88
CA GLN A 160 8.66 -19.95 -12.25
C GLN A 160 8.23 -18.87 -13.24
N ALA A 161 8.80 -18.88 -14.45
CA ALA A 161 8.51 -17.91 -15.50
C ALA A 161 7.04 -17.92 -15.95
N ASP A 162 6.37 -19.05 -15.85
CA ASP A 162 4.96 -19.25 -16.20
C ASP A 162 3.99 -19.17 -15.02
N SER A 163 4.47 -19.00 -13.78
CA SER A 163 3.61 -18.85 -12.58
C SER A 163 2.64 -17.69 -12.71
N ARG A 164 3.09 -16.60 -13.35
CA ARG A 164 2.28 -15.40 -13.63
C ARG A 164 2.67 -14.78 -14.97
N PRO A 165 1.72 -14.29 -15.77
CA PRO A 165 2.05 -13.57 -16.99
C PRO A 165 2.77 -12.26 -16.67
N PHE A 166 3.61 -11.79 -17.60
CA PHE A 166 4.19 -10.45 -17.55
C PHE A 166 3.08 -9.38 -17.54
N THR A 167 3.24 -8.42 -16.66
CA THR A 167 2.39 -7.22 -16.55
C THR A 167 3.27 -6.06 -16.09
N TRP A 168 2.70 -4.88 -15.88
CA TRP A 168 3.41 -3.73 -15.32
C TRP A 168 4.07 -4.02 -13.95
N VAL A 169 3.58 -5.03 -13.20
CA VAL A 169 4.13 -5.42 -11.89
C VAL A 169 5.57 -5.95 -11.99
N GLN A 170 5.97 -6.45 -13.14
CA GLN A 170 7.32 -6.93 -13.41
C GLN A 170 8.22 -5.89 -14.09
N ASP A 171 7.73 -4.66 -14.28
CA ASP A 171 8.44 -3.56 -14.90
C ASP A 171 8.74 -2.45 -13.88
N ARG A 172 10.03 -2.25 -13.55
CA ARG A 172 10.46 -1.21 -12.60
C ARG A 172 10.06 0.20 -13.06
N SER A 173 10.10 0.48 -14.36
CA SER A 173 9.76 1.78 -14.91
C SER A 173 8.28 2.16 -14.70
N MET A 174 7.42 1.14 -14.54
CA MET A 174 5.99 1.31 -14.27
C MET A 174 5.67 1.35 -12.76
N GLY A 175 6.69 1.36 -11.88
CA GLY A 175 6.53 1.24 -10.45
C GLY A 175 6.20 -0.19 -10.00
N GLY A 176 6.63 -1.20 -10.78
CA GLY A 176 6.53 -2.60 -10.41
C GLY A 176 7.56 -3.01 -9.36
N GLY A 177 7.49 -4.25 -8.90
CA GLY A 177 8.35 -4.85 -7.91
C GLY A 177 7.62 -5.36 -6.67
N ARG A 178 8.23 -6.31 -5.99
CA ARG A 178 7.67 -6.87 -4.74
C ARG A 178 7.83 -5.91 -3.57
N LEU A 179 8.86 -5.08 -3.59
CA LEU A 179 9.04 -4.03 -2.59
C LEU A 179 7.92 -2.98 -2.69
N GLN A 180 7.64 -2.48 -3.90
CA GLN A 180 6.54 -1.54 -4.19
C GLN A 180 5.16 -2.17 -3.95
N GLY A 181 4.99 -3.43 -4.37
CA GLY A 181 3.71 -4.12 -4.31
C GLY A 181 3.37 -4.67 -2.93
N TYR A 182 4.36 -5.13 -2.18
CA TYR A 182 4.18 -5.89 -0.94
C TYR A 182 4.96 -5.28 0.23
N GLY A 183 6.26 -5.07 0.08
CA GLY A 183 7.13 -4.55 1.13
C GLY A 183 6.72 -3.19 1.67
N VAL A 184 6.14 -2.35 0.84
CA VAL A 184 5.60 -1.05 1.21
C VAL A 184 4.60 -1.12 2.39
N HIS A 185 3.85 -2.23 2.53
CA HIS A 185 2.95 -2.44 3.67
C HIS A 185 3.69 -2.80 4.97
N ASP A 186 4.84 -3.46 4.84
CA ASP A 186 5.65 -3.80 6.01
C ASP A 186 6.47 -2.59 6.47
N LEU A 187 6.91 -1.73 5.53
CA LEU A 187 7.49 -0.43 5.85
C LEU A 187 6.47 0.48 6.56
N ASP A 188 5.23 0.53 6.09
CA ASP A 188 4.12 1.22 6.75
C ASP A 188 3.87 0.70 8.18
N LEU A 189 3.83 -0.62 8.36
CA LEU A 189 3.68 -1.25 9.67
C LEU A 189 4.80 -0.85 10.63
N LEU A 190 6.05 -0.84 10.16
CA LEU A 190 7.20 -0.47 10.98
C LEU A 190 7.16 1.00 11.40
N LEU A 191 6.80 1.91 10.50
CA LEU A 191 6.63 3.33 10.82
C LEU A 191 5.47 3.55 11.79
N ALA A 192 4.35 2.84 11.65
CA ALA A 192 3.22 2.90 12.57
C ALA A 192 3.55 2.34 13.96
N ALA A 193 4.41 1.32 14.04
CA ALA A 193 4.78 0.65 15.29
C ALA A 193 5.91 1.37 16.04
N PHE A 194 6.93 1.88 15.34
CA PHE A 194 8.20 2.32 15.95
C PHE A 194 8.59 3.76 15.57
N GLY A 195 7.77 4.43 14.77
CA GLY A 195 8.06 5.78 14.32
C GLY A 195 9.17 5.83 13.28
N GLU A 196 10.05 6.82 13.37
CA GLU A 196 11.02 7.13 12.32
C GLU A 196 12.18 6.15 12.23
N VAL A 197 12.57 5.87 10.98
CA VAL A 197 13.78 5.16 10.62
C VAL A 197 14.95 6.15 10.54
N GLN A 198 16.09 5.80 11.14
CA GLN A 198 17.31 6.58 11.07
C GLN A 198 18.03 6.36 9.75
N GLU A 199 18.23 5.09 9.37
CA GLU A 199 18.93 4.70 8.15
C GLU A 199 18.61 3.25 7.77
N VAL A 200 18.77 2.92 6.49
CA VAL A 200 18.58 1.57 5.93
C VAL A 200 19.79 1.15 5.10
N ALA A 201 20.02 -0.16 5.04
CA ALA A 201 20.85 -0.81 4.03
C ALA A 201 20.01 -1.91 3.35
N ALA A 202 20.19 -2.12 2.06
CA ALA A 202 19.34 -3.02 1.30
C ALA A 202 20.09 -3.75 0.18
N ALA A 203 19.48 -4.88 -0.24
CA ALA A 203 19.79 -5.57 -1.48
C ALA A 203 18.49 -6.05 -2.12
N THR A 204 18.38 -5.92 -3.44
CA THR A 204 17.24 -6.41 -4.24
C THR A 204 17.72 -7.39 -5.31
N GLU A 205 16.84 -8.32 -5.73
CA GLU A 205 17.18 -9.36 -6.70
C GLU A 205 16.00 -9.61 -7.65
N VAL A 206 16.33 -9.89 -8.91
CA VAL A 206 15.40 -10.42 -9.93
C VAL A 206 15.72 -11.90 -10.12
N GLY A 207 15.05 -12.77 -9.40
CA GLY A 207 15.29 -14.23 -9.46
C GLY A 207 14.73 -14.89 -10.72
N VAL A 208 13.67 -14.32 -11.34
CA VAL A 208 13.10 -14.79 -12.61
C VAL A 208 13.19 -13.66 -13.64
N GLY A 209 14.26 -13.68 -14.44
CA GLY A 209 14.64 -12.60 -15.36
C GLY A 209 13.74 -12.40 -16.58
N GLU A 210 12.86 -13.37 -16.92
CA GLU A 210 12.00 -13.28 -18.11
C GLU A 210 10.61 -13.86 -17.81
N ARG A 211 9.58 -13.25 -18.40
CA ARG A 211 8.19 -13.75 -18.33
C ARG A 211 7.46 -13.52 -19.65
N ARG A 212 6.48 -14.38 -19.89
CA ARG A 212 5.60 -14.29 -21.06
C ARG A 212 4.34 -13.49 -20.72
N ALA A 213 3.98 -12.51 -21.55
CA ALA A 213 2.70 -11.82 -21.46
C ALA A 213 1.53 -12.71 -21.93
N LYS A 214 0.30 -12.28 -21.70
CA LYS A 214 -0.90 -13.06 -22.10
C LYS A 214 -1.03 -13.26 -23.62
N ASP A 215 -0.48 -12.36 -24.41
CA ASP A 215 -0.44 -12.45 -25.88
C ASP A 215 0.67 -13.38 -26.39
N GLY A 216 1.45 -13.96 -25.49
CA GLY A 216 2.57 -14.85 -25.79
C GLY A 216 3.92 -14.17 -25.95
N THR A 217 3.99 -12.83 -25.94
CA THR A 217 5.25 -12.07 -26.07
C THR A 217 6.12 -12.27 -24.84
N GLN A 218 7.41 -12.48 -25.03
CA GLN A 218 8.40 -12.62 -23.95
C GLN A 218 8.98 -11.25 -23.60
N HIS A 219 9.10 -10.98 -22.31
CA HIS A 219 9.60 -9.73 -21.77
C HIS A 219 10.65 -9.97 -20.70
N ALA A 220 11.68 -9.12 -20.68
CA ALA A 220 12.60 -9.06 -19.56
C ALA A 220 11.90 -8.51 -18.31
N VAL A 221 12.14 -9.13 -17.15
CA VAL A 221 11.71 -8.64 -15.84
C VAL A 221 12.77 -7.69 -15.33
N THR A 222 12.37 -6.48 -14.98
CA THR A 222 13.27 -5.43 -14.46
C THR A 222 12.98 -5.07 -13.01
N ALA A 223 11.83 -5.48 -12.50
CA ALA A 223 11.41 -5.24 -11.12
C ALA A 223 11.78 -6.43 -10.23
N GLU A 224 12.24 -6.16 -9.02
CA GLU A 224 12.69 -7.16 -8.05
C GLU A 224 11.55 -8.10 -7.61
N ASP A 225 11.87 -9.37 -7.40
CA ASP A 225 11.00 -10.39 -6.83
C ASP A 225 11.52 -10.95 -5.50
N ALA A 226 12.68 -10.44 -5.05
CA ALA A 226 13.22 -10.65 -3.71
C ALA A 226 13.95 -9.37 -3.21
N TYR A 227 13.94 -9.17 -1.89
CA TYR A 227 14.69 -8.10 -1.23
C TYR A 227 15.06 -8.49 0.21
N ALA A 228 16.13 -7.85 0.72
CA ALA A 228 16.51 -7.85 2.11
C ALA A 228 16.89 -6.43 2.53
N ILE A 229 16.32 -5.95 3.63
CA ILE A 229 16.50 -4.60 4.16
C ILE A 229 16.95 -4.71 5.63
N LEU A 230 18.01 -4.01 5.99
CA LEU A 230 18.43 -3.76 7.36
C LEU A 230 18.00 -2.35 7.77
N ILE A 231 17.53 -2.17 8.98
CA ILE A 231 16.93 -0.93 9.47
C ILE A 231 17.52 -0.57 10.82
N ARG A 232 17.86 0.73 11.00
CA ARG A 232 18.10 1.34 12.31
C ARG A 232 16.94 2.28 12.62
N PHE A 233 16.29 2.08 13.76
CA PHE A 233 15.22 2.99 14.19
C PHE A 233 15.82 4.20 14.94
N ARG A 234 15.24 5.38 14.74
CA ARG A 234 15.67 6.61 15.44
C ARG A 234 15.49 6.48 16.96
N GLY A 235 14.44 5.80 17.41
CA GLY A 235 14.20 5.45 18.82
C GLY A 235 15.12 4.36 19.38
N GLY A 236 16.06 3.83 18.58
CA GLY A 236 16.92 2.70 18.88
C GLY A 236 16.31 1.36 18.48
N GLY A 237 17.14 0.32 18.51
CA GLY A 237 16.80 -1.01 18.00
C GLY A 237 17.15 -1.19 16.53
N LEU A 238 17.19 -2.46 16.11
CA LEU A 238 17.48 -2.88 14.76
C LEU A 238 16.26 -3.62 14.18
N GLY A 239 16.11 -3.55 12.88
CA GLY A 239 15.10 -4.31 12.14
C GLY A 239 15.69 -4.98 10.91
N HIS A 240 15.06 -6.06 10.46
CA HIS A 240 15.24 -6.54 9.11
C HIS A 240 13.89 -6.90 8.48
N VAL A 241 13.76 -6.64 7.19
CA VAL A 241 12.62 -7.03 6.38
C VAL A 241 13.14 -7.80 5.17
N SER A 242 12.66 -8.99 4.95
CA SER A 242 13.05 -9.78 3.79
C SER A 242 11.84 -10.41 3.11
N LEU A 243 11.87 -10.44 1.79
CA LEU A 243 10.89 -11.15 0.99
C LEU A 243 11.58 -11.92 -0.13
N THR A 244 11.13 -13.13 -0.40
CA THR A 244 11.27 -13.79 -1.68
C THR A 244 9.91 -14.28 -2.16
N SER A 245 9.60 -14.06 -3.43
CA SER A 245 8.42 -14.63 -4.09
C SER A 245 8.76 -15.80 -5.04
N THR A 246 10.03 -16.18 -5.09
CA THR A 246 10.57 -17.23 -5.96
C THR A 246 10.96 -18.51 -5.23
N ALA A 247 10.60 -18.65 -3.94
CA ALA A 247 10.85 -19.86 -3.18
C ALA A 247 10.08 -21.05 -3.79
N ARG A 248 10.69 -22.25 -3.77
CA ARG A 248 9.99 -23.47 -4.20
C ARG A 248 8.98 -23.96 -3.19
N HIS A 249 9.22 -23.66 -1.91
CA HIS A 249 8.33 -23.99 -0.79
C HIS A 249 8.05 -22.70 -0.02
N ALA A 250 6.80 -22.21 -0.09
CA ALA A 250 6.34 -21.06 0.66
C ALA A 250 6.24 -21.42 2.16
N ARG A 251 6.57 -20.44 3.01
CA ARG A 251 6.31 -20.53 4.46
C ARG A 251 5.22 -19.54 4.89
N GLY A 252 4.98 -18.51 4.10
CA GLY A 252 4.10 -17.38 4.45
C GLY A 252 4.83 -16.25 5.16
N ASP A 253 4.06 -15.40 5.81
CA ASP A 253 4.51 -14.18 6.48
C ASP A 253 4.76 -14.44 7.97
N VAL A 254 5.92 -14.05 8.47
CA VAL A 254 6.25 -14.09 9.90
C VAL A 254 6.76 -12.73 10.33
N VAL A 255 6.22 -12.20 11.43
CA VAL A 255 6.66 -10.96 12.08
C VAL A 255 7.05 -11.29 13.51
N GLU A 256 8.25 -10.91 13.93
CA GLU A 256 8.74 -11.08 15.30
C GLU A 256 9.28 -9.74 15.79
N ILE A 257 8.82 -9.33 16.96
CA ILE A 257 9.15 -8.05 17.56
C ILE A 257 9.55 -8.29 19.00
N HIS A 258 10.79 -7.96 19.32
CA HIS A 258 11.37 -8.09 20.64
C HIS A 258 11.75 -6.71 21.17
N GLY A 259 11.31 -6.39 22.38
CA GLY A 259 11.62 -5.12 23.05
C GLY A 259 12.01 -5.29 24.50
N GLU A 260 12.15 -4.16 25.19
CA GLU A 260 12.53 -4.14 26.61
C GLU A 260 11.42 -4.71 27.51
N GLY A 261 10.16 -4.52 27.13
CA GLY A 261 9.01 -4.94 27.89
C GLY A 261 8.54 -6.36 27.60
N GLY A 262 8.82 -6.88 26.39
CA GLY A 262 8.34 -8.20 25.98
C GLY A 262 8.49 -8.49 24.49
N THR A 263 7.74 -9.50 24.04
CA THR A 263 7.79 -10.02 22.66
C THR A 263 6.38 -10.09 22.07
N VAL A 264 6.25 -9.76 20.79
CA VAL A 264 5.05 -10.01 19.99
C VAL A 264 5.46 -10.72 18.70
N ARG A 265 4.72 -11.76 18.30
CA ARG A 265 4.96 -12.51 17.07
C ARG A 265 3.64 -12.75 16.34
N LEU A 266 3.64 -12.54 15.03
CA LEU A 266 2.62 -13.02 14.11
C LEU A 266 3.23 -14.15 13.28
N ASP A 267 2.64 -15.34 13.33
CA ASP A 267 3.10 -16.49 12.55
C ASP A 267 2.36 -16.63 11.20
N ALA A 268 2.82 -17.57 10.39
CA ALA A 268 2.31 -17.81 9.05
C ALA A 268 0.83 -18.29 9.00
N ASP A 269 0.30 -18.75 10.11
CA ASP A 269 -1.10 -19.16 10.26
C ASP A 269 -2.01 -18.02 10.74
N ASN A 270 -1.51 -16.78 10.75
CA ASN A 270 -2.19 -15.58 11.28
C ASN A 270 -2.55 -15.70 12.77
N ARG A 271 -1.76 -16.39 13.54
CA ARG A 271 -1.85 -16.45 15.00
C ARG A 271 -0.89 -15.45 15.61
N LEU A 272 -1.36 -14.69 16.57
CA LEU A 272 -0.55 -13.78 17.38
C LEU A 272 -0.08 -14.50 18.64
N TRP A 273 1.15 -14.19 19.04
CA TRP A 273 1.78 -14.63 20.28
C TRP A 273 2.41 -13.43 20.96
N TRP A 274 2.24 -13.29 22.27
CA TRP A 274 2.85 -12.20 23.02
C TRP A 274 3.11 -12.60 24.47
N GLY A 275 4.05 -11.90 25.11
CA GLY A 275 4.34 -12.06 26.53
C GLY A 275 5.26 -10.95 27.00
N ARG A 276 5.09 -10.55 28.27
CA ARG A 276 5.99 -9.63 28.93
C ARG A 276 7.27 -10.38 29.35
N ALA A 277 8.32 -9.61 29.62
CA ALA A 277 9.58 -10.16 30.09
C ALA A 277 9.36 -10.98 31.40
N GLY A 278 9.74 -12.26 31.36
CA GLY A 278 9.59 -13.18 32.49
C GLY A 278 8.24 -13.93 32.55
N GLU A 279 7.33 -13.66 31.62
CA GLU A 279 6.04 -14.37 31.49
C GLU A 279 6.08 -15.39 30.35
N GLU A 280 5.20 -16.38 30.40
CA GLU A 280 4.96 -17.28 29.26
C GLU A 280 4.23 -16.56 28.14
N LEU A 281 4.41 -17.05 26.88
CA LEU A 281 3.71 -16.47 25.75
C LEU A 281 2.23 -16.88 25.74
N GLU A 282 1.35 -15.90 25.70
CA GLU A 282 -0.05 -16.07 25.35
C GLU A 282 -0.24 -16.14 23.83
N SER A 283 -1.40 -16.61 23.36
CA SER A 283 -1.71 -16.64 21.93
C SER A 283 -3.19 -16.38 21.63
N GLU A 284 -3.42 -15.78 20.45
CA GLU A 284 -4.75 -15.48 19.92
C GLU A 284 -4.82 -15.81 18.42
N GLY A 285 -5.98 -16.22 17.95
CA GLY A 285 -6.23 -16.49 16.54
C GLY A 285 -6.25 -17.97 16.17
N PRO A 286 -6.23 -18.29 14.87
CA PRO A 286 -5.95 -17.40 13.75
C PRO A 286 -7.02 -16.31 13.56
N LEU A 287 -6.55 -15.09 13.32
CA LEU A 287 -7.42 -13.96 13.01
C LEU A 287 -7.60 -13.82 11.48
N GLN A 288 -8.77 -13.34 11.06
CA GLN A 288 -9.02 -13.14 9.63
C GLN A 288 -8.22 -11.97 9.07
N ALA A 289 -7.64 -12.17 7.88
CA ALA A 289 -6.87 -11.17 7.14
C ALA A 289 -7.56 -10.86 5.80
N SER A 290 -8.83 -10.41 5.86
CA SER A 290 -9.63 -10.06 4.67
C SER A 290 -9.17 -8.74 4.08
N SER A 291 -8.78 -8.75 2.79
CA SER A 291 -8.46 -7.52 2.07
C SER A 291 -9.71 -6.68 1.77
N LYS A 292 -10.90 -7.30 1.68
CA LYS A 292 -12.17 -6.60 1.48
C LYS A 292 -12.52 -5.80 2.73
N ASP A 293 -12.53 -6.44 3.90
CA ASP A 293 -12.89 -5.79 5.17
C ASP A 293 -11.88 -4.69 5.53
N ALA A 294 -10.60 -4.93 5.26
CA ALA A 294 -9.56 -3.94 5.45
C ALA A 294 -9.75 -2.71 4.55
N PHE A 295 -10.10 -2.90 3.28
CA PHE A 295 -10.42 -1.78 2.38
C PHE A 295 -11.71 -1.09 2.78
N GLU A 296 -12.73 -1.81 3.23
CA GLU A 296 -13.97 -1.24 3.76
C GLU A 296 -13.68 -0.25 4.89
N GLN A 297 -12.77 -0.59 5.81
CA GLN A 297 -12.38 0.33 6.88
C GLN A 297 -11.68 1.58 6.35
N VAL A 298 -10.78 1.46 5.37
CA VAL A 298 -10.16 2.61 4.69
C VAL A 298 -11.21 3.49 4.01
N ALA A 299 -12.19 2.89 3.33
CA ALA A 299 -13.27 3.62 2.69
C ALA A 299 -14.12 4.40 3.71
N ARG A 300 -14.47 3.78 4.86
CA ARG A 300 -15.20 4.46 5.94
C ARG A 300 -14.41 5.61 6.54
N ASN A 301 -13.11 5.44 6.78
CA ASN A 301 -12.24 6.52 7.26
C ASN A 301 -12.16 7.67 6.24
N PHE A 302 -12.07 7.36 4.94
CA PHE A 302 -12.07 8.36 3.89
C PHE A 302 -13.42 9.10 3.80
N HIS A 303 -14.54 8.40 3.94
CA HIS A 303 -15.87 9.03 4.04
C HIS A 303 -15.94 10.02 5.21
N ALA A 304 -15.48 9.61 6.40
CA ALA A 304 -15.46 10.49 7.59
C ALA A 304 -14.57 11.72 7.36
N ALA A 305 -13.44 11.56 6.66
CA ALA A 305 -12.60 12.70 6.27
C ALA A 305 -13.34 13.70 5.35
N ILE A 306 -14.15 13.19 4.41
CA ILE A 306 -14.92 14.03 3.48
C ILE A 306 -16.11 14.72 4.18
N ARG A 307 -16.87 13.99 4.98
CA ARG A 307 -18.15 14.49 5.53
C ARG A 307 -18.02 15.18 6.88
N ASP A 308 -17.11 14.69 7.71
CA ASP A 308 -17.00 15.09 9.12
C ASP A 308 -15.70 15.87 9.40
N GLY A 309 -14.80 16.01 8.41
CA GLY A 309 -13.49 16.63 8.59
C GLY A 309 -12.56 15.82 9.49
N ALA A 310 -12.83 14.54 9.68
CA ALA A 310 -11.97 13.66 10.48
C ALA A 310 -10.57 13.53 9.84
N PRO A 311 -9.49 13.40 10.63
CA PRO A 311 -8.17 13.10 10.07
C PRO A 311 -8.21 11.81 9.24
N PRO A 312 -7.71 11.82 7.99
CA PRO A 312 -7.62 10.60 7.19
C PRO A 312 -6.70 9.57 7.85
N ASP A 313 -7.11 8.31 7.84
CA ASP A 313 -6.30 7.17 8.32
C ASP A 313 -6.48 5.97 7.37
N PRO A 314 -5.42 5.57 6.66
CA PRO A 314 -4.06 6.16 6.59
C PRO A 314 -4.00 7.52 5.89
N SER A 315 -3.18 8.42 6.40
CA SER A 315 -3.02 9.79 5.90
C SER A 315 -2.02 9.86 4.74
N LEU A 316 -2.08 10.97 3.97
CA LEU A 316 -1.09 11.25 2.92
C LEU A 316 0.32 11.47 3.48
N HIS A 317 0.46 12.07 4.68
CA HIS A 317 1.76 12.26 5.32
C HIS A 317 2.40 10.94 5.74
N GLU A 318 1.62 9.95 6.17
CA GLU A 318 2.12 8.58 6.36
C GLU A 318 2.58 8.02 5.01
N GLY A 319 1.84 8.27 3.93
CA GLY A 319 2.24 7.94 2.57
C GLY A 319 3.60 8.54 2.17
N LEU A 320 3.84 9.82 2.49
CA LEU A 320 5.13 10.47 2.26
C LEU A 320 6.27 9.80 3.04
N ARG A 321 6.06 9.49 4.32
CA ARG A 321 7.10 8.82 5.15
C ARG A 321 7.44 7.45 4.60
N VAL A 322 6.45 6.67 4.19
CA VAL A 322 6.69 5.38 3.55
C VAL A 322 7.42 5.54 2.23
N GLN A 323 7.05 6.54 1.40
CA GLN A 323 7.72 6.81 0.13
C GLN A 323 9.19 7.22 0.34
N ALA A 324 9.47 8.08 1.31
CA ALA A 324 10.84 8.47 1.63
C ALA A 324 11.70 7.28 2.07
N LEU A 325 11.12 6.36 2.85
CA LEU A 325 11.78 5.14 3.26
C LEU A 325 11.99 4.19 2.08
N LEU A 326 11.02 4.05 1.20
CA LEU A 326 11.09 3.24 -0.02
C LEU A 326 12.21 3.74 -0.96
N ASP A 327 12.29 5.05 -1.17
CA ASP A 327 13.34 5.67 -1.99
C ASP A 327 14.73 5.44 -1.35
N ALA A 328 14.85 5.57 -0.02
CA ALA A 328 16.09 5.29 0.69
C ALA A 328 16.54 3.83 0.53
N VAL A 329 15.61 2.87 0.50
CA VAL A 329 15.90 1.45 0.23
C VAL A 329 16.46 1.28 -1.18
N HIS A 330 15.87 1.91 -2.21
CA HIS A 330 16.37 1.85 -3.57
C HIS A 330 17.77 2.47 -3.73
N VAL A 331 18.01 3.61 -3.07
CA VAL A 331 19.34 4.25 -3.06
C VAL A 331 20.37 3.38 -2.33
N ALA A 332 19.97 2.77 -1.20
CA ALA A 332 20.85 1.90 -0.41
C ALA A 332 21.31 0.67 -1.21
N ASP A 333 20.39 0.06 -1.98
CA ASP A 333 20.69 -1.06 -2.88
C ASP A 333 21.65 -0.64 -4.00
N ALA A 334 21.36 0.47 -4.68
CA ALA A 334 22.15 0.96 -5.80
C ALA A 334 23.56 1.40 -5.38
N GLU A 335 23.69 2.09 -4.26
CA GLU A 335 24.96 2.65 -3.77
C GLU A 335 25.69 1.73 -2.78
N ARG A 336 25.09 0.63 -2.35
CA ARG A 336 25.65 -0.37 -1.42
C ARG A 336 26.16 0.25 -0.11
N ARG A 337 25.37 1.15 0.46
CA ARG A 337 25.67 1.84 1.73
C ARG A 337 24.41 2.05 2.55
N TRP A 338 24.59 2.42 3.82
CA TRP A 338 23.51 2.91 4.65
C TRP A 338 23.02 4.28 4.17
N VAL A 339 21.68 4.45 4.09
CA VAL A 339 21.03 5.67 3.60
C VAL A 339 19.95 6.09 4.58
N ALA A 340 19.96 7.34 4.99
CA ALA A 340 18.88 7.94 5.76
C ALA A 340 17.73 8.31 4.82
N PRO A 341 16.45 8.03 5.19
CA PRO A 341 15.30 8.56 4.46
C PRO A 341 15.33 10.09 4.44
N GLN A 342 14.93 10.69 3.31
CA GLN A 342 14.82 12.15 3.24
C GLN A 342 13.72 12.65 4.19
N PRO A 343 13.89 13.81 4.86
CA PRO A 343 12.86 14.45 5.66
C PRO A 343 11.61 14.73 4.80
N VAL A 344 10.44 14.52 5.37
CA VAL A 344 9.15 14.75 4.67
C VAL A 344 8.37 15.93 5.25
N ASP A 345 8.64 16.31 6.49
CA ASP A 345 8.03 17.45 7.15
C ASP A 345 8.82 18.71 6.84
N ALA A 346 8.11 19.79 6.41
CA ALA A 346 8.73 21.07 6.09
C ALA A 346 9.17 21.89 7.33
N LYS A 347 9.46 21.22 8.43
CA LYS A 347 9.81 21.84 9.73
C LYS A 347 10.99 21.11 10.41
N ASP A 348 12.00 20.76 9.64
CA ASP A 348 13.35 20.48 10.21
C ASP A 348 14.43 21.15 9.35
#